data_3086450fa04f36443441e18e298563c2
#
_entry.id   3086450fa04f36443441e18e298563c2
#
_cell.length_a   1.000
_cell.length_b   1.000
_cell.length_c   1.000
_cell.angle_alpha   90.00
_cell.angle_beta   90.00
_cell.angle_gamma   90.00
#
_symmetry.space_group_name_H-M   'P 1'
#
loop_
_entity.id
_entity.type
_entity.pdbx_description
1 polymer ?
#
loop_
_entity_poly.entity_id
_entity_poly.type
_entity_poly.pdbx_seq_one_letter_code
_entity_poly.pdbx_strand_id
1 'polypeptide(L)'
;MRQLLKYSFSICFLLSLFFVQAQEKKTTTKIEDVKITDSKTATATKKNTQSKLDTVKTETEKPKTDRYGLIVGVDINKVARSFYDSNYKGIAFTGDYRFSKKNYIYAELGSEDITVEDPLLTTNTKGTYIKFGLNRNLYTNWLDMENLITVGVRGGFSTFNEKLNNYLIYNPHPYFGSSEIIDSGITHDGLTASWMEVSTGLNVKVFNNVYVGFALQLKVLITNSEPSDFENLYIPGFNRTYDGNFGAGFNYTVAYFIPIYKKKVVPVKTEATPKEKPNTPVKKAQRN
;
A
#
# COMPACT_ATOMS: atom_id res chain seq x y z
N MET A 1 -13.68 -5.91 25.56
CA MET A 1 -13.67 -5.86 24.07
C MET A 1 -14.57 -4.79 23.44
N ARG A 2 -15.84 -4.63 23.80
CA ARG A 2 -16.75 -3.59 23.22
C ARG A 2 -16.32 -2.13 23.47
N GLN A 3 -15.63 -1.81 24.54
CA GLN A 3 -15.19 -0.43 24.86
C GLN A 3 -13.97 -0.03 24.01
N LEU A 4 -13.01 -0.92 23.80
CA LEU A 4 -11.80 -0.64 22.99
C LEU A 4 -12.13 -0.40 21.52
N LEU A 5 -13.14 -1.08 20.98
CA LEU A 5 -13.59 -0.88 19.59
C LEU A 5 -14.15 0.53 19.35
N LYS A 6 -14.84 1.10 20.35
CA LYS A 6 -15.39 2.48 20.28
C LYS A 6 -14.30 3.53 20.25
N TYR A 7 -13.22 3.35 21.02
CA TYR A 7 -12.09 4.29 21.03
C TYR A 7 -11.24 4.19 19.78
N SER A 8 -11.04 2.98 19.25
CA SER A 8 -10.33 2.77 17.98
C SER A 8 -11.04 3.45 16.79
N PHE A 9 -12.36 3.34 16.72
CA PHE A 9 -13.16 4.01 15.68
C PHE A 9 -13.14 5.54 15.82
N SER A 10 -13.14 6.05 17.04
CA SER A 10 -13.07 7.49 17.33
C SER A 10 -11.71 8.08 16.95
N ILE A 11 -10.62 7.37 17.19
CA ILE A 11 -9.27 7.81 16.85
C ILE A 11 -9.07 7.80 15.32
N CYS A 12 -9.56 6.79 14.61
CA CYS A 12 -9.52 6.78 13.14
C CYS A 12 -10.36 7.91 12.54
N PHE A 13 -11.51 8.24 13.13
CA PHE A 13 -12.34 9.34 12.68
C PHE A 13 -11.70 10.72 12.94
N LEU A 14 -11.04 10.89 14.08
CA LEU A 14 -10.26 12.11 14.38
C LEU A 14 -9.06 12.28 13.44
N LEU A 15 -8.33 11.20 13.13
CA LEU A 15 -7.23 11.23 12.16
C LEU A 15 -7.72 11.58 10.75
N SER A 16 -8.90 11.12 10.34
CA SER A 16 -9.47 11.47 9.03
C SER A 16 -9.83 12.95 8.91
N LEU A 17 -10.24 13.61 10.01
CA LEU A 17 -10.53 15.03 10.04
C LEU A 17 -9.27 15.90 9.89
N PHE A 18 -8.11 15.45 10.39
CA PHE A 18 -6.85 16.14 10.16
C PHE A 18 -6.38 16.09 8.70
N PHE A 19 -6.71 15.03 7.95
CA PHE A 19 -6.40 14.96 6.52
C PHE A 19 -7.28 15.87 5.66
N VAL A 20 -8.50 16.15 6.05
CA VAL A 20 -9.41 17.07 5.32
C VAL A 20 -8.94 18.51 5.42
N GLN A 21 -8.39 18.95 6.55
CA GLN A 21 -7.89 20.31 6.71
C GLN A 21 -6.55 20.58 6.00
N ALA A 22 -5.80 19.57 5.62
CA ALA A 22 -4.53 19.74 4.89
C ALA A 22 -4.74 20.05 3.38
N GLN A 23 -5.96 19.98 2.85
CA GLN A 23 -6.24 20.25 1.43
C GLN A 23 -6.75 21.66 1.12
N GLU A 24 -7.04 22.50 2.11
CA GLU A 24 -7.54 23.88 1.91
C GLU A 24 -6.47 24.97 2.00
N LYS A 25 -5.30 24.78 1.43
CA LYS A 25 -4.40 25.89 1.12
C LYS A 25 -4.26 26.06 -0.38
N LYS A 26 -5.37 26.36 -1.05
CA LYS A 26 -5.38 26.86 -2.41
C LYS A 26 -5.12 28.36 -2.36
N THR A 27 -4.01 28.73 -2.94
CA THR A 27 -3.55 30.08 -3.28
C THR A 27 -4.68 30.92 -3.87
N THR A 28 -5.17 31.88 -3.10
CA THR A 28 -6.01 32.96 -3.61
C THR A 28 -5.08 33.96 -4.29
N THR A 29 -4.98 33.92 -5.59
CA THR A 29 -4.34 34.98 -6.39
C THR A 29 -5.25 36.19 -6.34
N LYS A 30 -4.80 37.25 -5.66
CA LYS A 30 -5.42 38.58 -5.69
C LYS A 30 -5.43 39.09 -7.13
N ILE A 31 -6.62 39.32 -7.66
CA ILE A 31 -6.83 40.14 -8.83
C ILE A 31 -6.98 41.56 -8.26
N GLU A 32 -5.99 42.42 -8.50
CA GLU A 32 -6.10 43.84 -8.24
C GLU A 32 -6.99 44.47 -9.31
N ASP A 33 -8.04 45.13 -8.84
CA ASP A 33 -8.94 45.98 -9.64
C ASP A 33 -8.17 47.11 -10.29
N VAL A 34 -8.12 47.14 -11.60
CA VAL A 34 -7.70 48.32 -12.37
C VAL A 34 -8.90 49.20 -12.60
N LYS A 35 -8.89 50.33 -11.90
CA LYS A 35 -9.86 51.42 -11.99
C LYS A 35 -9.75 52.08 -13.37
N ILE A 36 -10.82 52.03 -14.13
CA ILE A 36 -10.98 52.76 -15.41
C ILE A 36 -11.31 54.21 -15.05
N THR A 37 -10.47 55.12 -15.50
CA THR A 37 -10.80 56.54 -15.54
C THR A 37 -10.77 56.99 -16.99
N ASP A 38 -11.96 57.44 -17.43
CA ASP A 38 -12.17 58.09 -18.73
C ASP A 38 -11.38 59.40 -18.84
N SER A 39 -10.76 59.65 -19.97
CA SER A 39 -10.69 61.00 -20.55
C SER A 39 -10.29 60.97 -22.03
N LYS A 40 -11.13 61.62 -22.78
CA LYS A 40 -11.18 61.98 -24.19
C LYS A 40 -9.84 62.50 -24.80
N THR A 41 -9.67 62.22 -26.08
CA THR A 41 -9.61 63.17 -27.21
C THR A 41 -8.59 62.78 -28.25
N ALA A 42 -9.10 62.48 -29.41
CA ALA A 42 -8.64 62.61 -30.81
C ALA A 42 -7.14 62.84 -31.14
N THR A 43 -6.58 62.13 -32.08
CA THR A 43 -6.29 62.56 -33.42
C THR A 43 -5.50 61.47 -34.21
N ALA A 44 -5.87 61.30 -35.44
CA ALA A 44 -5.34 60.31 -36.38
C ALA A 44 -3.83 60.47 -36.70
N THR A 45 -3.18 59.34 -36.94
CA THR A 45 -2.24 59.25 -38.07
C THR A 45 -1.92 57.78 -38.37
N LYS A 46 -2.05 57.40 -39.62
CA LYS A 46 -1.67 56.13 -40.25
C LYS A 46 -0.21 55.79 -40.05
N LYS A 47 0.16 54.55 -39.71
CA LYS A 47 1.01 53.69 -40.56
C LYS A 47 1.52 52.44 -39.87
N ASN A 48 1.54 51.43 -40.66
CA ASN A 48 2.35 50.21 -40.60
C ASN A 48 1.92 49.05 -39.72
N THR A 49 1.23 48.15 -40.40
CA THR A 49 1.16 46.71 -40.17
C THR A 49 2.57 46.12 -40.06
N GLN A 50 2.93 45.72 -38.85
CA GLN A 50 4.00 44.76 -38.64
C GLN A 50 3.43 43.67 -37.75
N SER A 51 3.16 42.53 -38.37
CA SER A 51 2.74 41.29 -37.72
C SER A 51 3.76 40.90 -36.65
N LYS A 52 3.38 41.12 -35.40
CA LYS A 52 4.09 40.51 -34.28
C LYS A 52 3.77 39.01 -34.31
N LEU A 53 4.71 38.25 -34.78
CA LEU A 53 4.74 36.81 -34.64
C LEU A 53 4.85 36.52 -33.16
N ASP A 54 3.74 36.12 -32.56
CA ASP A 54 3.72 35.63 -31.16
C ASP A 54 4.64 34.42 -31.11
N THR A 55 5.83 34.63 -30.60
CA THR A 55 6.76 33.56 -30.25
C THR A 55 6.12 32.81 -29.06
N VAL A 56 5.41 31.73 -29.37
CA VAL A 56 5.02 30.74 -28.39
C VAL A 56 6.31 30.29 -27.70
N LYS A 57 6.54 30.78 -26.48
CA LYS A 57 7.57 30.24 -25.60
C LYS A 57 7.24 28.77 -25.39
N THR A 58 7.88 27.90 -26.13
CA THR A 58 7.92 26.48 -25.82
C THR A 58 8.64 26.36 -24.48
N GLU A 59 7.89 26.24 -23.38
CA GLU A 59 8.48 25.86 -22.11
C GLU A 59 9.14 24.49 -22.34
N THR A 60 10.47 24.50 -22.33
CA THR A 60 11.27 23.28 -22.40
C THR A 60 11.03 22.55 -21.09
N GLU A 61 10.09 21.60 -21.08
CA GLU A 61 9.88 20.74 -19.94
C GLU A 61 11.22 20.08 -19.57
N LYS A 62 11.64 20.29 -18.33
CA LYS A 62 12.86 19.65 -17.79
C LYS A 62 12.72 18.14 -17.98
N PRO A 63 13.72 17.46 -18.51
CA PRO A 63 13.65 16.04 -18.75
C PRO A 63 13.34 15.32 -17.43
N LYS A 64 12.17 14.68 -17.36
CA LYS A 64 11.73 13.90 -16.20
C LYS A 64 12.68 12.72 -16.02
N THR A 65 13.23 12.56 -14.83
CA THR A 65 14.10 11.43 -14.49
C THR A 65 13.40 10.53 -13.50
N ASP A 66 13.26 9.25 -13.86
CA ASP A 66 12.76 8.23 -12.94
C ASP A 66 13.88 7.71 -12.05
N ARG A 67 13.63 7.64 -10.75
CA ARG A 67 14.55 7.08 -9.75
C ARG A 67 14.31 5.59 -9.61
N TYR A 68 15.38 4.81 -9.67
CA TYR A 68 15.39 3.36 -9.44
C TYR A 68 16.19 3.04 -8.21
N GLY A 69 15.73 2.11 -7.41
CA GLY A 69 16.39 1.78 -6.16
C GLY A 69 15.64 0.74 -5.35
N LEU A 70 16.03 0.64 -4.10
CA LEU A 70 15.48 -0.28 -3.12
C LEU A 70 14.69 0.52 -2.07
N ILE A 71 13.47 0.10 -1.78
CA ILE A 71 12.67 0.59 -0.66
C ILE A 71 12.81 -0.45 0.45
N VAL A 72 13.39 -0.06 1.58
CA VAL A 72 13.53 -0.93 2.77
C VAL A 72 12.61 -0.42 3.85
N GLY A 73 11.81 -1.28 4.43
CA GLY A 73 10.82 -0.91 5.42
C GLY A 73 10.73 -1.87 6.61
N VAL A 74 10.02 -1.42 7.63
CA VAL A 74 9.66 -2.20 8.81
C VAL A 74 8.15 -2.21 8.94
N ASP A 75 7.59 -3.37 9.27
CA ASP A 75 6.17 -3.50 9.59
C ASP A 75 5.91 -2.98 11.01
N ILE A 76 5.39 -1.75 11.07
CA ILE A 76 5.09 -1.10 12.34
C ILE A 76 3.90 -1.76 13.04
N ASN A 77 2.98 -2.38 12.31
CA ASN A 77 1.84 -3.06 12.94
C ASN A 77 2.31 -4.18 13.87
N LYS A 78 3.29 -4.98 13.44
CA LYS A 78 3.85 -6.07 14.26
C LYS A 78 4.61 -5.52 15.46
N VAL A 79 5.43 -4.49 15.24
CA VAL A 79 6.18 -3.83 16.31
C VAL A 79 5.22 -3.18 17.31
N ALA A 80 4.23 -2.43 16.88
CA ALA A 80 3.26 -1.79 17.75
C ALA A 80 2.45 -2.81 18.55
N ARG A 81 2.01 -3.91 17.90
CA ARG A 81 1.29 -5.00 18.58
C ARG A 81 2.11 -5.60 19.71
N SER A 82 3.43 -5.74 19.55
CA SER A 82 4.33 -6.26 20.57
C SER A 82 4.39 -5.39 21.84
N PHE A 83 3.94 -4.12 21.78
CA PHE A 83 3.93 -3.24 22.94
C PHE A 83 2.61 -3.28 23.74
N TYR A 84 1.46 -3.54 23.08
CA TYR A 84 0.18 -3.53 23.77
C TYR A 84 -0.44 -4.92 23.98
N ASP A 85 0.06 -5.93 23.26
CA ASP A 85 -0.40 -7.32 23.36
C ASP A 85 0.71 -8.16 23.98
N SER A 86 0.53 -8.52 25.26
CA SER A 86 1.50 -9.32 26.00
C SER A 86 1.69 -10.73 25.43
N ASN A 87 0.69 -11.23 24.70
CA ASN A 87 0.68 -12.54 24.06
C ASN A 87 1.32 -12.54 22.67
N TYR A 88 1.84 -11.38 22.21
CA TYR A 88 2.42 -11.24 20.88
C TYR A 88 3.76 -10.53 20.89
N LYS A 89 4.75 -11.11 20.22
CA LYS A 89 6.01 -10.46 19.87
C LYS A 89 6.32 -10.72 18.41
N GLY A 90 6.55 -9.67 17.64
CA GLY A 90 6.79 -9.83 16.20
C GLY A 90 7.53 -8.66 15.58
N ILE A 91 8.35 -8.96 14.59
CA ILE A 91 9.04 -7.98 13.77
C ILE A 91 9.09 -8.49 12.33
N ALA A 92 8.98 -7.58 11.38
CA ALA A 92 9.18 -7.90 9.98
C ALA A 92 9.87 -6.76 9.24
N PHE A 93 10.77 -7.13 8.33
CA PHE A 93 11.46 -6.23 7.42
C PHE A 93 10.98 -6.49 6.01
N THR A 94 10.73 -5.43 5.27
CA THR A 94 10.26 -5.49 3.89
C THR A 94 11.27 -4.83 2.95
N GLY A 95 11.35 -5.34 1.73
CA GLY A 95 12.18 -4.79 0.68
C GLY A 95 11.48 -4.83 -0.66
N ASP A 96 11.39 -3.68 -1.35
CA ASP A 96 10.86 -3.57 -2.69
C ASP A 96 11.94 -3.02 -3.64
N TYR A 97 12.44 -3.85 -4.53
CA TYR A 97 13.42 -3.44 -5.53
C TYR A 97 12.75 -3.07 -6.84
N ARG A 98 12.87 -1.79 -7.23
CA ARG A 98 12.33 -1.28 -8.50
C ARG A 98 13.24 -1.68 -9.67
N PHE A 99 12.86 -2.71 -10.44
CA PHE A 99 13.61 -3.14 -11.62
C PHE A 99 13.05 -2.58 -12.93
N SER A 100 11.78 -2.19 -12.94
CA SER A 100 11.14 -1.57 -14.11
C SER A 100 10.33 -0.34 -13.70
N LYS A 101 9.80 0.40 -14.68
CA LYS A 101 9.03 1.63 -14.44
C LYS A 101 7.85 1.40 -13.48
N LYS A 102 7.18 0.24 -13.60
CA LYS A 102 5.99 -0.09 -12.83
C LYS A 102 6.13 -1.37 -11.98
N ASN A 103 7.20 -2.14 -12.14
CA ASN A 103 7.33 -3.45 -11.50
C ASN A 103 8.44 -3.45 -10.45
N TYR A 104 8.16 -4.11 -9.34
CA TYR A 104 9.01 -4.25 -8.18
C TYR A 104 9.13 -5.72 -7.80
N ILE A 105 10.32 -6.14 -7.38
CA ILE A 105 10.54 -7.41 -6.70
C ILE A 105 10.35 -7.14 -5.22
N TYR A 106 9.51 -7.93 -4.57
CA TYR A 106 9.21 -7.85 -3.15
C TYR A 106 9.86 -8.99 -2.39
N ALA A 107 10.40 -8.68 -1.23
CA ALA A 107 10.85 -9.65 -0.24
C ALA A 107 10.44 -9.18 1.17
N GLU A 108 10.09 -10.11 2.05
CA GLU A 108 9.79 -9.85 3.45
C GLU A 108 10.38 -10.98 4.29
N LEU A 109 11.02 -10.60 5.40
CA LEU A 109 11.53 -11.51 6.42
C LEU A 109 10.93 -11.11 7.75
N GLY A 110 10.41 -12.07 8.50
CA GLY A 110 9.84 -11.77 9.81
C GLY A 110 9.98 -12.92 10.79
N SER A 111 9.80 -12.57 12.06
CA SER A 111 9.74 -13.50 13.17
C SER A 111 8.57 -13.13 14.07
N GLU A 112 7.87 -14.14 14.55
CA GLU A 112 6.70 -13.99 15.42
C GLU A 112 6.74 -15.03 16.53
N ASP A 113 6.30 -14.62 17.72
CA ASP A 113 6.10 -15.44 18.91
C ASP A 113 4.76 -15.03 19.50
N ILE A 114 3.77 -15.93 19.47
CA ILE A 114 2.41 -15.62 19.85
C ILE A 114 1.80 -16.74 20.68
N THR A 115 1.11 -16.34 21.74
CA THR A 115 0.23 -17.23 22.51
C THR A 115 -1.20 -17.01 22.05
N VAL A 116 -1.84 -18.06 21.56
CA VAL A 116 -3.25 -18.06 21.14
C VAL A 116 -4.07 -18.78 22.21
N GLU A 117 -5.03 -18.06 22.76
CA GLU A 117 -6.00 -18.59 23.70
C GLU A 117 -7.31 -18.87 22.97
N ASP A 118 -7.68 -20.14 22.91
CA ASP A 118 -8.96 -20.60 22.41
C ASP A 118 -9.77 -21.21 23.58
N PRO A 119 -11.09 -21.28 23.53
CA PRO A 119 -11.90 -21.85 24.62
C PRO A 119 -11.53 -23.27 25.04
N LEU A 120 -10.96 -24.07 24.13
CA LEU A 120 -10.62 -25.46 24.38
C LEU A 120 -9.14 -25.71 24.60
N LEU A 121 -8.28 -24.82 24.10
CA LEU A 121 -6.82 -25.02 24.22
C LEU A 121 -6.07 -23.70 24.12
N THR A 122 -4.88 -23.66 24.73
CA THR A 122 -3.94 -22.55 24.64
C THR A 122 -2.64 -23.04 24.03
N THR A 123 -2.22 -22.42 22.92
CA THR A 123 -0.98 -22.74 22.24
C THR A 123 -0.03 -21.54 22.22
N ASN A 124 1.26 -21.82 22.18
CA ASN A 124 2.29 -20.81 21.87
C ASN A 124 3.02 -21.24 20.61
N THR A 125 2.97 -20.38 19.59
CA THR A 125 3.62 -20.58 18.29
C THR A 125 4.76 -19.60 18.14
N LYS A 126 5.95 -20.10 17.85
CA LYS A 126 7.15 -19.30 17.65
C LYS A 126 7.86 -19.73 16.38
N GLY A 127 8.12 -18.75 15.48
CA GLY A 127 8.78 -19.08 14.22
C GLY A 127 9.23 -17.88 13.41
N THR A 128 9.80 -18.21 12.26
CA THR A 128 10.27 -17.25 11.27
C THR A 128 9.64 -17.54 9.92
N TYR A 129 9.53 -16.51 9.10
CA TYR A 129 8.99 -16.67 7.76
C TYR A 129 9.71 -15.78 6.75
N ILE A 130 9.62 -16.19 5.50
CA ILE A 130 10.05 -15.43 4.34
C ILE A 130 8.89 -15.32 3.35
N LYS A 131 8.75 -14.15 2.72
CA LYS A 131 7.87 -13.97 1.57
C LYS A 131 8.66 -13.39 0.42
N PHE A 132 8.32 -13.82 -0.78
CA PHE A 132 8.92 -13.34 -2.01
C PHE A 132 7.87 -13.22 -3.11
N GLY A 133 7.96 -12.16 -3.93
CA GLY A 133 6.98 -11.96 -4.98
C GLY A 133 7.23 -10.75 -5.85
N LEU A 134 6.19 -10.37 -6.58
CA LEU A 134 6.21 -9.26 -7.52
C LEU A 134 5.08 -8.30 -7.20
N ASN A 135 5.40 -7.01 -7.14
CA ASN A 135 4.45 -5.93 -7.02
C ASN A 135 4.43 -5.11 -8.31
N ARG A 136 3.24 -4.72 -8.77
CA ARG A 136 3.05 -3.81 -9.90
C ARG A 136 2.39 -2.52 -9.42
N ASN A 137 3.02 -1.41 -9.70
CA ASN A 137 2.44 -0.09 -9.47
C ASN A 137 1.42 0.23 -10.56
N LEU A 138 0.16 0.41 -10.16
CA LEU A 138 -0.95 0.78 -11.04
C LEU A 138 -1.13 2.29 -11.15
N TYR A 139 -0.56 3.04 -10.20
CA TYR A 139 -0.74 4.48 -10.13
C TYR A 139 0.20 5.21 -11.09
N THR A 140 -0.35 6.19 -11.79
CA THR A 140 0.42 7.13 -12.59
C THR A 140 0.45 8.45 -11.85
N ASN A 141 1.60 8.79 -11.27
CA ASN A 141 1.76 9.99 -10.48
C ASN A 141 1.52 11.26 -11.30
N TRP A 142 0.77 12.18 -10.72
CA TRP A 142 0.58 13.52 -11.20
C TRP A 142 1.48 14.47 -10.38
N LEU A 143 2.00 15.55 -10.97
CA LEU A 143 2.78 16.59 -10.30
C LEU A 143 4.02 16.07 -9.52
N ASP A 144 4.82 15.19 -10.13
CA ASP A 144 6.09 14.68 -9.55
C ASP A 144 5.94 13.99 -8.16
N MET A 145 4.72 13.66 -7.75
CA MET A 145 4.48 12.80 -6.60
C MET A 145 5.04 11.40 -6.89
N GLU A 146 5.60 10.76 -5.87
CA GLU A 146 6.16 9.40 -5.99
C GLU A 146 5.35 8.40 -5.15
N ASN A 147 4.02 8.56 -5.13
CA ASN A 147 3.13 7.64 -4.45
C ASN A 147 2.94 6.36 -5.29
N LEU A 148 2.69 5.25 -4.62
CA LEU A 148 2.51 3.95 -5.26
C LEU A 148 1.19 3.34 -4.81
N ILE A 149 0.39 2.90 -5.78
CA ILE A 149 -0.73 1.98 -5.55
C ILE A 149 -0.33 0.67 -6.21
N THR A 150 -0.10 -0.35 -5.41
CA THR A 150 0.47 -1.61 -5.88
C THR A 150 -0.53 -2.74 -5.77
N VAL A 151 -0.47 -3.65 -6.74
CA VAL A 151 -1.07 -4.98 -6.66
C VAL A 151 0.06 -5.98 -6.85
N GLY A 152 0.09 -7.02 -6.04
CA GLY A 152 1.16 -8.01 -6.07
C GLY A 152 0.68 -9.43 -5.82
N VAL A 153 1.53 -10.37 -6.23
CA VAL A 153 1.39 -11.79 -5.93
C VAL A 153 2.69 -12.23 -5.25
N ARG A 154 2.56 -12.96 -4.16
CA ARG A 154 3.69 -13.38 -3.34
C ARG A 154 3.51 -14.82 -2.92
N GLY A 155 4.62 -15.55 -2.77
CA GLY A 155 4.70 -16.83 -2.08
C GLY A 155 5.29 -16.61 -0.70
N GLY A 156 4.79 -17.32 0.30
CA GLY A 156 5.29 -17.32 1.66
C GLY A 156 5.68 -18.72 2.12
N PHE A 157 6.70 -18.78 2.96
CA PHE A 157 7.15 -20.00 3.63
C PHE A 157 7.48 -19.67 5.08
N SER A 158 7.07 -20.54 6.00
CA SER A 158 7.32 -20.42 7.43
C SER A 158 7.88 -21.71 7.99
N THR A 159 8.78 -21.57 8.97
CA THR A 159 9.18 -22.66 9.87
C THR A 159 8.96 -22.20 11.31
N PHE A 160 8.37 -23.07 12.11
CA PHE A 160 7.94 -22.71 13.45
C PHE A 160 7.86 -23.93 14.38
N ASN A 161 7.78 -23.64 15.66
CA ASN A 161 7.51 -24.62 16.71
C ASN A 161 6.20 -24.22 17.37
N GLU A 162 5.41 -25.20 17.76
CA GLU A 162 4.15 -24.99 18.45
C GLU A 162 4.14 -25.79 19.76
N LYS A 163 3.83 -25.08 20.85
CA LYS A 163 3.73 -25.65 22.18
C LYS A 163 2.29 -25.63 22.63
N LEU A 164 1.75 -26.78 22.99
CA LEU A 164 0.45 -26.90 23.66
C LEU A 164 0.66 -26.59 25.16
N ASN A 165 0.21 -25.44 25.62
CA ASN A 165 0.35 -25.06 27.02
C ASN A 165 -0.66 -25.82 27.89
N ASN A 166 -1.94 -25.69 27.56
CA ASN A 166 -3.02 -26.41 28.25
C ASN A 166 -4.19 -26.67 27.30
N TYR A 167 -5.01 -27.63 27.68
CA TYR A 167 -6.25 -27.95 26.97
C TYR A 167 -7.37 -28.29 27.94
N LEU A 168 -8.61 -28.09 27.54
CA LEU A 168 -9.79 -28.35 28.32
C LEU A 168 -10.41 -29.69 27.89
N ILE A 169 -10.52 -30.64 28.82
CA ILE A 169 -11.35 -31.81 28.60
C ILE A 169 -12.80 -31.37 28.79
N TYR A 170 -13.49 -31.18 27.69
CA TYR A 170 -14.90 -30.80 27.72
C TYR A 170 -15.77 -31.97 28.11
N ASN A 171 -16.44 -31.88 29.28
CA ASN A 171 -17.39 -32.85 29.73
C ASN A 171 -18.84 -32.30 29.57
N PRO A 172 -19.62 -32.77 28.60
CA PRO A 172 -20.98 -32.27 28.37
C PRO A 172 -21.97 -32.74 29.46
N HIS A 173 -21.57 -33.69 30.30
CA HIS A 173 -22.44 -34.24 31.34
C HIS A 173 -21.93 -33.88 32.74
N PRO A 174 -22.50 -32.86 33.39
CA PRO A 174 -22.04 -32.40 34.71
C PRO A 174 -22.16 -33.49 35.80
N TYR A 175 -22.91 -34.55 35.53
CA TYR A 175 -23.01 -35.69 36.43
C TYR A 175 -21.70 -36.48 36.58
N PHE A 176 -20.82 -36.46 35.56
CA PHE A 176 -19.53 -37.17 35.55
C PHE A 176 -18.33 -36.31 35.95
N GLY A 177 -18.58 -35.17 36.53
CA GLY A 177 -17.55 -34.22 36.96
C GLY A 177 -17.53 -32.92 36.15
N SER A 178 -16.76 -31.95 36.59
CA SER A 178 -16.54 -30.68 35.88
C SER A 178 -15.53 -30.84 34.76
N SER A 179 -15.62 -29.98 33.75
CA SER A 179 -14.53 -29.84 32.76
C SER A 179 -13.23 -29.48 33.47
N GLU A 180 -12.16 -30.13 33.11
CA GLU A 180 -10.82 -29.97 33.73
C GLU A 180 -9.82 -29.42 32.71
N ILE A 181 -9.05 -28.43 33.17
CA ILE A 181 -7.93 -27.89 32.39
C ILE A 181 -6.68 -28.69 32.73
N ILE A 182 -6.06 -29.25 31.69
CA ILE A 182 -4.85 -30.04 31.84
C ILE A 182 -3.67 -29.27 31.25
N ASP A 183 -2.63 -29.06 32.05
CA ASP A 183 -1.36 -28.53 31.58
C ASP A 183 -0.60 -29.63 30.83
N SER A 184 -0.30 -29.38 29.57
CA SER A 184 0.39 -30.36 28.69
C SER A 184 1.88 -30.09 28.59
N GLY A 185 2.26 -28.91 28.11
CA GLY A 185 3.64 -28.53 27.86
C GLY A 185 4.29 -29.29 26.68
N ILE A 186 3.53 -30.07 25.91
CA ILE A 186 4.03 -30.77 24.72
C ILE A 186 4.45 -29.75 23.66
N THR A 187 5.66 -29.95 23.07
CA THR A 187 6.19 -29.08 22.03
C THR A 187 6.39 -29.90 20.76
N HIS A 188 5.88 -29.37 19.65
CA HIS A 188 6.10 -29.89 18.31
C HIS A 188 7.06 -28.95 17.58
N ASP A 189 8.23 -29.46 17.23
CA ASP A 189 9.31 -28.69 16.61
C ASP A 189 9.36 -28.94 15.10
N GLY A 190 9.87 -27.96 14.36
CA GLY A 190 10.17 -28.12 12.94
C GLY A 190 8.94 -28.15 12.02
N LEU A 191 7.83 -27.59 12.47
CA LEU A 191 6.65 -27.45 11.64
C LEU A 191 6.91 -26.47 10.50
N THR A 192 6.28 -26.70 9.37
CA THR A 192 6.45 -25.87 8.16
C THR A 192 5.10 -25.59 7.52
N ALA A 193 4.99 -24.39 6.93
CA ALA A 193 3.83 -24.05 6.14
C ALA A 193 4.23 -23.20 4.93
N SER A 194 3.46 -23.34 3.84
CA SER A 194 3.63 -22.50 2.66
C SER A 194 2.27 -22.01 2.15
N TRP A 195 2.26 -20.81 1.60
CA TRP A 195 1.05 -20.17 1.08
C TRP A 195 1.34 -19.27 -0.10
N MET A 196 0.28 -18.93 -0.81
CA MET A 196 0.29 -17.83 -1.77
C MET A 196 -0.55 -16.68 -1.25
N GLU A 197 -0.16 -15.44 -1.58
CA GLU A 197 -0.93 -14.26 -1.24
C GLU A 197 -1.07 -13.30 -2.42
N VAL A 198 -2.25 -12.70 -2.52
CA VAL A 198 -2.51 -11.51 -3.35
C VAL A 198 -2.56 -10.31 -2.43
N SER A 199 -1.82 -9.28 -2.78
CA SER A 199 -1.75 -8.05 -1.96
C SER A 199 -2.14 -6.83 -2.77
N THR A 200 -2.81 -5.90 -2.11
CA THR A 200 -2.99 -4.53 -2.61
C THR A 200 -2.44 -3.55 -1.60
N GLY A 201 -1.69 -2.56 -2.05
CA GLY A 201 -0.98 -1.64 -1.16
C GLY A 201 -1.00 -0.21 -1.67
N LEU A 202 -0.96 0.70 -0.71
CA LEU A 202 -0.80 2.14 -0.90
C LEU A 202 0.47 2.57 -0.17
N ASN A 203 1.43 3.14 -0.89
CA ASN A 203 2.63 3.75 -0.30
C ASN A 203 2.66 5.23 -0.64
N VAL A 204 2.65 6.07 0.39
CA VAL A 204 2.63 7.52 0.29
C VAL A 204 3.99 8.06 0.72
N LYS A 205 4.57 8.91 -0.12
CA LYS A 205 5.80 9.64 0.22
C LYS A 205 5.47 10.78 1.16
N VAL A 206 5.95 10.68 2.41
CA VAL A 206 5.71 11.71 3.46
C VAL A 206 6.88 12.70 3.53
N PHE A 207 8.10 12.22 3.44
CA PHE A 207 9.32 13.02 3.42
C PHE A 207 10.23 12.60 2.26
N ASN A 208 11.33 13.32 2.06
CA ASN A 208 12.33 12.89 1.09
C ASN A 208 12.80 11.48 1.39
N ASN A 209 12.50 10.56 0.45
CA ASN A 209 12.81 9.13 0.52
C ASN A 209 12.09 8.33 1.63
N VAL A 210 11.20 8.93 2.44
CA VAL A 210 10.44 8.22 3.47
C VAL A 210 9.02 7.98 2.98
N TYR A 211 8.58 6.74 3.08
CA TYR A 211 7.26 6.28 2.68
C TYR A 211 6.53 5.69 3.88
N VAL A 212 5.23 5.94 3.93
CA VAL A 212 4.29 5.24 4.82
C VAL A 212 3.39 4.40 3.95
N GLY A 213 3.32 3.12 4.27
CA GLY A 213 2.56 2.15 3.51
C GLY A 213 1.45 1.50 4.32
N PHE A 214 0.38 1.15 3.61
CA PHE A 214 -0.68 0.28 4.09
C PHE A 214 -0.93 -0.78 3.02
N ALA A 215 -1.03 -2.05 3.40
CA ALA A 215 -1.39 -3.10 2.48
C ALA A 215 -2.39 -4.08 3.09
N LEU A 216 -3.28 -4.58 2.23
CA LEU A 216 -4.20 -5.67 2.49
C LEU A 216 -3.70 -6.92 1.76
N GLN A 217 -3.89 -8.07 2.37
CA GLN A 217 -3.42 -9.36 1.87
C GLN A 217 -4.54 -10.39 1.98
N LEU A 218 -4.79 -11.10 0.91
CA LEU A 218 -5.60 -12.31 0.88
C LEU A 218 -4.66 -13.49 0.64
N LYS A 219 -4.77 -14.50 1.46
CA LYS A 219 -3.81 -15.61 1.53
C LYS A 219 -4.53 -16.93 1.34
N VAL A 220 -3.85 -17.87 0.68
CA VAL A 220 -4.31 -19.25 0.49
C VAL A 220 -3.19 -20.17 0.91
N LEU A 221 -3.47 -21.00 1.91
CA LEU A 221 -2.54 -22.02 2.42
C LEU A 221 -2.40 -23.15 1.40
N ILE A 222 -1.17 -23.54 1.10
CA ILE A 222 -0.85 -24.62 0.15
C ILE A 222 -0.43 -25.87 0.91
N THR A 223 0.49 -25.69 1.87
CA THR A 223 0.94 -26.78 2.73
C THR A 223 0.93 -26.32 4.16
N ASN A 224 0.55 -27.24 5.06
CA ASN A 224 0.56 -27.03 6.49
C ASN A 224 0.99 -28.34 7.16
N SER A 225 2.12 -28.29 7.88
CA SER A 225 2.50 -29.42 8.75
C SER A 225 1.81 -29.22 10.08
N GLU A 226 0.88 -30.09 10.41
CA GLU A 226 0.11 -30.04 11.64
C GLU A 226 0.67 -31.05 12.65
N PRO A 227 0.64 -30.72 13.96
CA PRO A 227 0.80 -31.70 15.03
C PRO A 227 -0.20 -32.86 14.89
N SER A 228 0.14 -34.03 15.45
CA SER A 228 -0.76 -35.19 15.41
C SER A 228 -2.03 -35.02 16.28
N ASP A 229 -1.99 -34.10 17.22
CA ASP A 229 -2.93 -34.03 18.32
C ASP A 229 -3.94 -32.85 18.22
N PHE A 230 -3.58 -31.81 17.45
CA PHE A 230 -4.41 -30.61 17.25
C PHE A 230 -4.00 -29.85 15.97
N GLU A 231 -4.87 -28.99 15.48
CA GLU A 231 -4.62 -28.14 14.31
C GLU A 231 -3.81 -26.90 14.69
N ASN A 232 -2.96 -26.41 13.78
CA ASN A 232 -2.24 -25.17 13.98
C ASN A 232 -3.22 -23.98 14.08
N LEU A 233 -3.28 -23.33 15.22
CA LEU A 233 -4.12 -22.13 15.42
C LEU A 233 -3.53 -20.88 14.81
N TYR A 234 -2.19 -20.86 14.62
CA TYR A 234 -1.48 -19.72 14.09
C TYR A 234 -0.23 -20.15 13.31
N ILE A 235 0.00 -19.52 12.17
CA ILE A 235 1.19 -19.73 11.35
C ILE A 235 1.91 -18.38 11.19
N PRO A 236 3.20 -18.26 11.61
CA PRO A 236 3.98 -17.04 11.45
C PRO A 236 3.99 -16.55 10.00
N GLY A 237 3.64 -15.28 9.78
CA GLY A 237 3.52 -14.67 8.45
C GLY A 237 2.21 -14.95 7.70
N PHE A 238 1.53 -16.06 7.99
CA PHE A 238 0.19 -16.33 7.46
C PHE A 238 -0.91 -15.74 8.34
N ASN A 239 -0.74 -15.75 9.64
CA ASN A 239 -1.64 -15.35 10.72
C ASN A 239 -2.52 -16.52 11.23
N ARG A 240 -3.68 -16.19 11.81
CA ARG A 240 -4.61 -17.17 12.34
C ARG A 240 -5.22 -18.00 11.20
N THR A 241 -5.24 -19.29 11.39
CA THR A 241 -5.98 -20.22 10.54
C THR A 241 -7.46 -20.22 10.97
N TYR A 242 -8.33 -20.26 9.99
CA TYR A 242 -9.78 -20.46 10.17
C TYR A 242 -10.18 -21.73 9.42
N ASP A 243 -11.39 -22.19 9.59
CA ASP A 243 -11.93 -23.30 8.81
C ASP A 243 -11.66 -23.07 7.32
N GLY A 244 -10.80 -23.89 6.76
CA GLY A 244 -10.35 -23.80 5.38
C GLY A 244 -8.97 -23.16 5.21
N ASN A 245 -8.51 -23.11 3.95
CA ASN A 245 -7.16 -22.70 3.59
C ASN A 245 -7.00 -21.18 3.36
N PHE A 246 -8.02 -20.39 3.70
CA PHE A 246 -8.01 -18.96 3.42
C PHE A 246 -7.59 -18.15 4.64
N GLY A 247 -6.81 -17.12 4.39
CA GLY A 247 -6.41 -16.14 5.39
C GLY A 247 -6.46 -14.73 4.84
N ALA A 248 -6.57 -13.77 5.75
CA ALA A 248 -6.49 -12.36 5.45
C ALA A 248 -5.50 -11.68 6.38
N GLY A 249 -4.91 -10.60 5.91
CA GLY A 249 -3.97 -9.83 6.70
C GLY A 249 -3.89 -8.40 6.23
N PHE A 250 -3.32 -7.57 7.09
CA PHE A 250 -2.95 -6.20 6.75
C PHE A 250 -1.63 -5.85 7.44
N ASN A 251 -0.92 -4.90 6.87
CA ASN A 251 0.28 -4.35 7.48
C ASN A 251 0.36 -2.84 7.30
N TYR A 252 1.05 -2.20 8.23
CA TYR A 252 1.46 -0.80 8.14
C TYR A 252 2.98 -0.76 8.12
N THR A 253 3.55 -0.11 7.11
CA THR A 253 5.00 -0.04 6.94
C THR A 253 5.49 1.38 6.97
N VAL A 254 6.67 1.58 7.58
CA VAL A 254 7.48 2.77 7.34
C VAL A 254 8.73 2.32 6.61
N ALA A 255 9.00 2.95 5.48
CA ALA A 255 10.04 2.52 4.57
C ALA A 255 10.90 3.69 4.09
N TYR A 256 12.16 3.41 3.79
CA TYR A 256 13.12 4.36 3.25
C TYR A 256 13.55 3.94 1.85
N PHE A 257 13.47 4.86 0.90
CA PHE A 257 13.90 4.64 -0.47
C PHE A 257 15.40 4.96 -0.63
N ILE A 258 16.18 3.97 -1.01
CA ILE A 258 17.60 4.08 -1.32
C ILE A 258 17.75 4.20 -2.84
N PRO A 259 18.02 5.40 -3.39
CA PRO A 259 18.18 5.58 -4.82
C PRO A 259 19.51 4.99 -5.28
N ILE A 260 19.48 4.03 -6.22
CA ILE A 260 20.68 3.40 -6.76
C ILE A 260 21.07 4.08 -8.06
N TYR A 261 20.12 4.29 -8.98
CA TYR A 261 20.39 4.96 -10.27
C TYR A 261 19.16 5.74 -10.78
N LYS A 262 19.41 6.62 -11.75
CA LYS A 262 18.38 7.43 -12.41
C LYS A 262 18.35 7.12 -13.90
N LYS A 263 17.15 6.98 -14.46
CA LYS A 263 16.94 6.87 -15.92
C LYS A 263 16.22 8.10 -16.44
N LYS A 264 16.75 8.70 -17.52
CA LYS A 264 16.07 9.79 -18.24
C LYS A 264 14.81 9.22 -18.92
N VAL A 265 13.68 9.83 -18.69
CA VAL A 265 12.44 9.52 -19.41
C VAL A 265 12.46 10.34 -20.70
N VAL A 266 12.56 9.67 -21.84
CA VAL A 266 12.32 10.32 -23.13
C VAL A 266 10.81 10.50 -23.26
N PRO A 267 10.29 11.74 -23.37
CA PRO A 267 8.86 11.93 -23.62
C PRO A 267 8.50 11.27 -24.95
N VAL A 268 7.51 10.38 -24.93
CA VAL A 268 6.93 9.87 -26.17
C VAL A 268 6.25 11.06 -26.81
N LYS A 269 6.79 11.53 -27.94
CA LYS A 269 6.08 12.49 -28.79
C LYS A 269 4.75 11.85 -29.17
N THR A 270 3.67 12.31 -28.58
CA THR A 270 2.33 12.03 -29.09
C THR A 270 2.26 12.75 -30.45
N GLU A 271 2.32 12.02 -31.54
CA GLU A 271 2.05 12.57 -32.88
C GLU A 271 0.66 13.20 -32.81
N ALA A 272 0.63 14.50 -33.01
CA ALA A 272 -0.61 15.24 -33.09
C ALA A 272 -1.43 14.65 -34.25
N THR A 273 -2.60 14.14 -33.95
CA THR A 273 -3.58 13.73 -34.95
C THR A 273 -3.70 14.84 -36.01
N PRO A 274 -3.55 14.55 -37.30
CA PRO A 274 -3.65 15.57 -38.33
C PRO A 274 -5.03 16.23 -38.20
N LYS A 275 -5.05 17.55 -38.01
CA LYS A 275 -6.29 18.31 -38.00
C LYS A 275 -6.92 18.14 -39.40
N GLU A 276 -8.05 17.55 -39.41
CA GLU A 276 -8.94 17.43 -40.59
C GLU A 276 -9.12 18.83 -41.19
N LYS A 277 -8.74 18.96 -42.46
CA LYS A 277 -8.89 20.23 -43.20
C LYS A 277 -10.40 20.55 -43.30
N PRO A 278 -10.80 21.80 -43.03
CA PRO A 278 -12.21 22.17 -43.19
C PRO A 278 -12.63 21.99 -44.66
N ASN A 279 -13.71 21.22 -44.84
CA ASN A 279 -14.34 20.99 -46.12
C ASN A 279 -14.70 22.34 -46.78
N THR A 280 -14.05 22.65 -47.90
CA THR A 280 -14.39 23.79 -48.76
C THR A 280 -15.76 23.52 -49.41
N PRO A 281 -16.73 24.42 -49.31
CA PRO A 281 -18.07 24.19 -49.93
C PRO A 281 -17.94 24.19 -51.44
N VAL A 282 -18.40 23.11 -52.06
CA VAL A 282 -18.50 22.96 -53.51
C VAL A 282 -19.54 23.97 -54.04
N LYS A 283 -19.09 24.94 -54.86
CA LYS A 283 -19.96 25.84 -55.62
C LYS A 283 -20.80 25.02 -56.57
N LYS A 284 -22.12 25.01 -56.39
CA LYS A 284 -23.09 24.53 -57.39
C LYS A 284 -23.01 25.44 -58.61
N ALA A 285 -22.57 24.89 -59.75
CA ALA A 285 -22.70 25.53 -61.03
C ALA A 285 -24.16 25.57 -61.40
N GLN A 286 -24.74 26.75 -61.63
CA GLN A 286 -26.02 26.96 -62.26
C GLN A 286 -25.83 26.69 -63.76
N ARG A 287 -26.64 25.77 -64.32
CA ARG A 287 -26.86 25.63 -65.76
C ARG A 287 -28.06 26.48 -66.12
N ASN A 288 -27.83 27.37 -67.06
CA ASN A 288 -28.90 27.96 -67.96
C ASN A 288 -29.43 26.91 -68.87
#